data_a261e25a3bb6c35f319386bcadcd9ec5
#
_entry.id   a261e25a3bb6c35f319386bcadcd9ec5
#
_cell.length_a   1.000
_cell.length_b   1.000
_cell.length_c   1.000
_cell.angle_alpha   90.00
_cell.angle_beta   90.00
_cell.angle_gamma   90.00
#
_symmetry.space_group_name_H-M   'P 1'
#
loop_
_entity.id
_entity.type
_entity.pdbx_description
1 polymer ?
#
loop_
_entity_poly.entity_id
_entity_poly.type
_entity_poly.pdbx_seq_one_letter_code
_entity_poly.pdbx_strand_id
1 'polypeptide(L)'
;MKKCEDVFEASQKFLKENEMKKDFDLLVVDFHGEITSEKNAIGHLFDGKATLVVGTHTHIPTNDARILNNGTGYQTDAGMCGDYDSVIGMNKENSLNRFLKKNSVKHFPATGDATLCGVIVDCDIKTGLAIAVSYTHLTLPTTIEV
;
A
#
# COMPACT_ATOMS: atom_id res chain seq x y z
N MET A 1 11.76 21.20 -8.91
CA MET A 1 10.83 20.42 -8.08
C MET A 1 10.64 21.16 -6.76
N LYS A 2 9.40 21.30 -6.27
CA LYS A 2 9.19 21.74 -4.87
C LYS A 2 9.85 20.70 -3.96
N LYS A 3 10.58 21.18 -2.96
CA LYS A 3 11.14 20.30 -1.92
C LYS A 3 9.95 19.71 -1.15
N CYS A 4 9.81 18.39 -1.13
CA CYS A 4 8.81 17.74 -0.29
C CYS A 4 9.21 17.92 1.18
N GLU A 5 8.22 18.02 2.05
CA GLU A 5 8.46 17.97 3.50
C GLU A 5 8.98 16.59 3.89
N ASP A 6 9.75 16.53 4.97
CA ASP A 6 10.18 15.26 5.55
C ASP A 6 8.95 14.50 6.09
N VAL A 7 8.78 13.25 5.67
CA VAL A 7 7.59 12.47 6.01
C VAL A 7 7.50 12.17 7.50
N PHE A 8 8.64 12.01 8.18
CA PHE A 8 8.67 11.75 9.63
C PHE A 8 8.33 13.01 10.42
N GLU A 9 8.83 14.17 10.00
CA GLU A 9 8.46 15.46 10.61
C GLU A 9 6.96 15.74 10.43
N ALA A 10 6.43 15.54 9.22
CA ALA A 10 5.02 15.70 8.92
C ALA A 10 4.14 14.74 9.74
N SER A 11 4.55 13.46 9.84
CA SER A 11 3.85 12.45 10.65
C SER A 11 3.85 12.79 12.14
N GLN A 12 4.98 13.22 12.67
CA GLN A 12 5.08 13.63 14.08
C GLN A 12 4.22 14.87 14.38
N LYS A 13 4.19 15.83 13.47
CA LYS A 13 3.31 16.99 13.58
C LYS A 13 1.85 16.57 13.59
N PHE A 14 1.43 15.73 12.64
CA PHE A 14 0.06 15.20 12.58
C PHE A 14 -0.34 14.53 13.91
N LEU A 15 0.53 13.65 14.45
CA LEU A 15 0.27 12.93 15.70
C LEU A 15 0.26 13.82 16.96
N LYS A 16 0.86 15.00 16.92
CA LYS A 16 0.77 15.98 18.00
C LYS A 16 -0.54 16.77 17.98
N GLU A 17 -1.10 16.96 16.81
CA GLU A 17 -2.28 17.79 16.58
C GLU A 17 -3.57 16.97 16.57
N ASN A 18 -3.50 15.64 16.39
CA ASN A 18 -4.64 14.78 16.18
C ASN A 18 -4.53 13.47 16.98
N GLU A 19 -5.67 12.98 17.48
CA GLU A 19 -5.78 11.77 18.27
C GLU A 19 -6.98 10.93 17.81
N MET A 20 -6.73 9.63 17.55
CA MET A 20 -7.79 8.69 17.20
C MET A 20 -8.78 8.53 18.36
N LYS A 21 -10.06 8.39 18.06
CA LYS A 21 -11.20 8.38 18.99
C LYS A 21 -11.56 9.71 19.63
N LYS A 22 -10.78 10.75 19.38
CA LYS A 22 -11.11 12.11 19.77
C LYS A 22 -11.45 12.98 18.57
N ASP A 23 -10.59 13.00 17.57
CA ASP A 23 -10.73 13.83 16.37
C ASP A 23 -11.32 13.06 15.20
N PHE A 24 -11.19 11.74 15.18
CA PHE A 24 -11.74 10.81 14.18
C PHE A 24 -11.90 9.40 14.77
N ASP A 25 -12.77 8.59 14.17
CA ASP A 25 -13.05 7.23 14.64
C ASP A 25 -11.95 6.23 14.30
N LEU A 26 -11.41 6.32 13.10
CA LEU A 26 -10.39 5.42 12.56
C LEU A 26 -9.32 6.24 11.83
N LEU A 27 -8.09 5.76 11.84
CA LEU A 27 -6.98 6.32 11.08
C LEU A 27 -6.36 5.26 10.19
N VAL A 28 -6.38 5.50 8.88
CA VAL A 28 -5.67 4.71 7.88
C VAL A 28 -4.56 5.57 7.30
N VAL A 29 -3.34 5.05 7.33
CA VAL A 29 -2.16 5.70 6.75
C VAL A 29 -1.74 4.92 5.52
N ASP A 30 -1.86 5.52 4.33
CA ASP A 30 -1.25 5.03 3.09
C ASP A 30 0.10 5.70 2.92
N PHE A 31 1.17 4.90 3.01
CA PHE A 31 2.53 5.39 2.87
C PHE A 31 3.14 4.93 1.55
N HIS A 32 3.18 5.85 0.58
CA HIS A 32 3.81 5.59 -0.71
C HIS A 32 5.32 5.83 -0.64
N GLY A 33 6.10 4.77 -0.61
CA GLY A 33 7.56 4.85 -0.47
C GLY A 33 8.31 3.64 -1.02
N GLU A 34 9.51 3.87 -1.53
CA GLU A 34 10.39 2.85 -2.09
C GLU A 34 11.04 2.00 -0.99
N ILE A 35 11.53 2.64 0.09
CA ILE A 35 12.44 2.02 1.04
C ILE A 35 11.67 1.26 2.12
N THR A 36 11.88 -0.07 2.20
CA THR A 36 11.21 -0.96 3.17
C THR A 36 11.44 -0.52 4.62
N SER A 37 12.64 -0.06 4.97
CA SER A 37 12.94 0.42 6.32
C SER A 37 12.16 1.67 6.70
N GLU A 38 11.91 2.59 5.76
CA GLU A 38 11.05 3.76 5.99
C GLU A 38 9.60 3.35 6.19
N LYS A 39 9.09 2.41 5.38
CA LYS A 39 7.73 1.85 5.55
C LYS A 39 7.54 1.24 6.94
N ASN A 40 8.48 0.40 7.38
CA ASN A 40 8.46 -0.18 8.71
C ASN A 40 8.56 0.88 9.81
N ALA A 41 9.43 1.88 9.65
CA ALA A 41 9.59 2.97 10.62
C ALA A 41 8.31 3.80 10.77
N ILE A 42 7.61 4.10 9.68
CA ILE A 42 6.28 4.76 9.71
C ILE A 42 5.26 3.84 10.41
N GLY A 43 5.25 2.55 10.11
CA GLY A 43 4.40 1.58 10.82
C GLY A 43 4.58 1.66 12.34
N HIS A 44 5.83 1.62 12.81
CA HIS A 44 6.13 1.72 14.25
C HIS A 44 5.86 3.11 14.84
N LEU A 45 6.02 4.19 14.08
CA LEU A 45 5.68 5.54 14.54
C LEU A 45 4.18 5.69 14.85
N PHE A 46 3.34 5.05 14.04
CA PHE A 46 1.87 5.06 14.20
C PHE A 46 1.33 3.91 15.05
N ASP A 47 2.17 2.99 15.52
CA ASP A 47 1.73 1.83 16.31
C ASP A 47 1.01 2.24 17.60
N GLY A 48 -0.23 1.77 17.75
CA GLY A 48 -1.16 2.15 18.82
C GLY A 48 -1.87 3.48 18.60
N LYS A 49 -1.66 4.16 17.46
CA LYS A 49 -2.23 5.47 17.13
C LYS A 49 -3.02 5.48 15.82
N ALA A 50 -2.89 4.43 15.03
CA ALA A 50 -3.63 4.22 13.79
C ALA A 50 -4.30 2.86 13.78
N THR A 51 -5.39 2.73 13.03
CA THR A 51 -6.05 1.44 12.76
C THR A 51 -5.20 0.60 11.82
N LEU A 52 -4.68 1.21 10.76
CA LEU A 52 -3.90 0.54 9.71
C LEU A 52 -2.82 1.49 9.19
N VAL A 53 -1.62 0.96 9.02
CA VAL A 53 -0.58 1.54 8.16
C VAL A 53 -0.29 0.57 7.04
N VAL A 54 -0.47 1.00 5.80
CA VAL A 54 -0.23 0.18 4.61
C VAL A 54 0.72 0.91 3.67
N GLY A 55 1.74 0.20 3.21
CA GLY A 55 2.65 0.71 2.20
C GLY A 55 2.14 0.48 0.79
N THR A 56 2.60 1.33 -0.12
CA THR A 56 2.39 1.22 -1.57
C THR A 56 3.67 1.57 -2.30
N HIS A 57 3.79 1.34 -3.57
CA HIS A 57 4.85 1.69 -4.50
C HIS A 57 5.41 0.51 -5.30
N THR A 58 5.67 -0.64 -4.68
CA THR A 58 6.39 -1.73 -5.35
C THR A 58 5.54 -2.44 -6.41
N HIS A 59 4.24 -2.23 -6.39
CA HIS A 59 3.24 -2.91 -7.19
C HIS A 59 3.09 -4.41 -6.87
N ILE A 60 3.83 -4.94 -5.91
CA ILE A 60 3.80 -6.33 -5.50
C ILE A 60 3.31 -6.42 -4.06
N PRO A 61 2.25 -7.19 -3.75
CA PRO A 61 1.78 -7.33 -2.39
C PRO A 61 2.79 -8.13 -1.55
N THR A 62 3.08 -7.62 -0.37
CA THR A 62 3.96 -8.32 0.57
C THR A 62 3.16 -9.25 1.48
N ASN A 63 3.78 -10.35 1.91
CA ASN A 63 3.16 -11.37 2.76
C ASN A 63 3.44 -11.12 4.25
N ASP A 64 3.45 -9.86 4.68
CA ASP A 64 3.81 -9.48 6.05
C ASP A 64 2.67 -8.78 6.80
N ALA A 65 1.43 -8.98 6.34
CA ALA A 65 0.24 -8.46 7.01
C ALA A 65 0.17 -8.97 8.45
N ARG A 66 0.14 -8.05 9.42
CA ARG A 66 0.18 -8.35 10.85
C ARG A 66 -0.41 -7.22 11.69
N ILE A 67 -0.64 -7.50 12.96
CA ILE A 67 -0.90 -6.48 13.98
C ILE A 67 0.42 -6.19 14.70
N LEU A 68 0.79 -4.92 14.80
CA LEU A 68 1.93 -4.47 15.57
C LEU A 68 1.65 -4.53 17.08
N ASN A 69 2.69 -4.41 17.90
CA ASN A 69 2.60 -4.70 19.35
C ASN A 69 1.59 -3.83 20.11
N ASN A 70 1.31 -2.62 19.63
CA ASN A 70 0.35 -1.71 20.26
C ASN A 70 -1.02 -1.68 19.55
N GLY A 71 -1.27 -2.58 18.59
CA GLY A 71 -2.58 -2.81 18.02
C GLY A 71 -2.84 -2.16 16.64
N THR A 72 -1.84 -1.57 15.99
CA THR A 72 -1.99 -1.07 14.63
C THR A 72 -1.83 -2.20 13.62
N GLY A 73 -2.77 -2.34 12.67
CA GLY A 73 -2.61 -3.22 11.51
C GLY A 73 -1.50 -2.69 10.59
N TYR A 74 -0.71 -3.60 10.01
CA TYR A 74 0.41 -3.22 9.16
C TYR A 74 0.62 -4.19 8.00
N GLN A 75 0.91 -3.66 6.82
CA GLN A 75 1.48 -4.39 5.68
C GLN A 75 2.46 -3.49 4.92
N THR A 76 3.61 -4.04 4.53
CA THR A 76 4.68 -3.29 3.85
C THR A 76 4.27 -2.78 2.47
N ASP A 77 3.52 -3.56 1.69
CA ASP A 77 2.99 -3.10 0.40
C ASP A 77 1.69 -3.85 0.06
N ALA A 78 0.66 -3.10 -0.31
CA ALA A 78 -0.63 -3.66 -0.70
C ALA A 78 -0.62 -4.28 -2.09
N GLY A 79 0.39 -3.99 -2.91
CA GLY A 79 0.44 -4.37 -4.30
C GLY A 79 -0.34 -3.43 -5.22
N MET A 80 -0.54 -3.84 -6.46
CA MET A 80 -1.31 -3.10 -7.45
C MET A 80 -2.65 -3.77 -7.75
N CYS A 81 -3.61 -3.00 -8.23
CA CYS A 81 -4.77 -3.53 -8.91
C CYS A 81 -4.51 -3.47 -10.42
N GLY A 82 -4.34 -4.62 -11.06
CA GLY A 82 -3.96 -4.67 -12.48
C GLY A 82 -3.51 -6.05 -12.96
N ASP A 83 -3.04 -6.08 -14.19
CA ASP A 83 -2.53 -7.29 -14.83
C ASP A 83 -1.15 -7.69 -14.27
N TYR A 84 -1.07 -8.85 -13.62
CA TYR A 84 0.18 -9.40 -13.07
C TYR A 84 1.01 -10.18 -14.08
N ASP A 85 0.46 -10.54 -15.27
CA ASP A 85 1.27 -11.04 -16.40
C ASP A 85 1.92 -9.87 -17.17
N SER A 86 2.59 -9.00 -16.43
CA SER A 86 3.15 -7.74 -16.88
C SER A 86 4.47 -7.43 -16.16
N VAL A 87 5.09 -6.32 -16.46
CA VAL A 87 6.18 -5.78 -15.65
C VAL A 87 5.65 -4.61 -14.83
N ILE A 88 5.27 -4.89 -13.60
CA ILE A 88 4.66 -3.92 -12.66
C ILE A 88 3.46 -3.14 -13.26
N GLY A 89 2.60 -3.84 -14.02
CA GLY A 89 1.43 -3.24 -14.68
C GLY A 89 1.68 -2.70 -16.10
N MET A 90 2.93 -2.73 -16.58
CA MET A 90 3.28 -2.29 -17.94
C MET A 90 3.44 -3.47 -18.89
N ASN A 91 3.13 -3.27 -20.17
CA ASN A 91 3.29 -4.30 -21.18
C ASN A 91 4.66 -4.97 -21.13
N LYS A 92 4.67 -6.30 -21.00
CA LYS A 92 5.90 -7.06 -20.71
C LYS A 92 6.93 -7.01 -21.84
N GLU A 93 6.49 -7.07 -23.10
CA GLU A 93 7.41 -7.05 -24.25
C GLU A 93 8.12 -5.69 -24.36
N ASN A 94 7.37 -4.62 -24.20
CA ASN A 94 7.92 -3.26 -24.18
C ASN A 94 8.91 -3.06 -23.05
N SER A 95 8.57 -3.51 -21.87
CA SER A 95 9.42 -3.40 -20.69
C SER A 95 10.71 -4.20 -20.88
N LEU A 96 10.61 -5.45 -21.37
CA LEU A 96 11.79 -6.27 -21.68
C LEU A 96 12.68 -5.62 -22.75
N ASN A 97 12.11 -5.09 -23.82
CA ASN A 97 12.87 -4.42 -24.87
C ASN A 97 13.63 -3.20 -24.35
N ARG A 98 13.08 -2.46 -23.39
CA ARG A 98 13.77 -1.34 -22.73
C ARG A 98 14.97 -1.82 -21.91
N PHE A 99 14.79 -2.83 -21.07
CA PHE A 99 15.90 -3.39 -20.27
C PHE A 99 17.00 -3.99 -21.16
N LEU A 100 16.60 -4.64 -22.25
CA LEU A 100 17.52 -5.24 -23.21
C LEU A 100 18.11 -4.21 -24.21
N LYS A 101 17.74 -2.93 -24.09
CA LYS A 101 18.19 -1.82 -24.97
C LYS A 101 17.95 -2.07 -26.46
N LYS A 102 16.88 -2.80 -26.80
CA LYS A 102 16.59 -3.19 -28.20
C LYS A 102 15.91 -2.08 -28.98
N ASN A 103 14.97 -1.38 -28.36
CA ASN A 103 14.26 -0.24 -28.98
C ASN A 103 13.69 0.70 -27.93
N SER A 104 13.62 1.99 -28.24
CA SER A 104 12.91 2.97 -27.42
C SER A 104 11.41 2.95 -27.78
N VAL A 105 10.66 2.05 -27.20
CA VAL A 105 9.20 2.00 -27.39
C VAL A 105 8.50 2.75 -26.26
N LYS A 106 7.42 3.45 -26.61
CA LYS A 106 6.59 4.17 -25.63
C LYS A 106 6.00 3.17 -24.64
N HIS A 107 6.06 3.50 -23.34
CA HIS A 107 5.40 2.71 -22.30
C HIS A 107 3.89 2.79 -22.43
N PHE A 108 3.22 1.66 -22.31
CA PHE A 108 1.78 1.57 -22.16
C PHE A 108 1.42 0.44 -21.15
N PRO A 109 0.26 0.55 -20.50
CA PRO A 109 -0.21 -0.45 -19.54
C PRO A 109 -0.40 -1.81 -20.20
N ALA A 110 -0.28 -2.86 -19.41
CA ALA A 110 -0.78 -4.18 -19.75
C ALA A 110 -2.32 -4.19 -19.74
N THR A 111 -2.92 -5.05 -20.55
CA THR A 111 -4.39 -5.09 -20.76
C THR A 111 -4.99 -6.47 -20.57
N GLY A 112 -4.27 -7.38 -19.89
CA GLY A 112 -4.76 -8.73 -19.54
C GLY A 112 -5.71 -8.71 -18.33
N ASP A 113 -5.96 -9.89 -17.79
CA ASP A 113 -6.85 -10.09 -16.64
C ASP A 113 -6.31 -9.34 -15.41
N ALA A 114 -7.17 -8.54 -14.79
CA ALA A 114 -6.79 -7.76 -13.65
C ALA A 114 -6.92 -8.55 -12.34
N THR A 115 -5.94 -8.39 -11.47
CA THR A 115 -6.00 -8.86 -10.08
C THR A 115 -6.28 -7.67 -9.17
N LEU A 116 -7.25 -7.79 -8.27
CA LEU A 116 -7.50 -6.85 -7.19
C LEU A 116 -6.65 -7.25 -5.98
N CYS A 117 -5.73 -6.40 -5.59
CA CYS A 117 -4.98 -6.55 -4.34
C CYS A 117 -5.46 -5.53 -3.31
N GLY A 118 -5.45 -5.92 -2.04
CA GLY A 118 -5.88 -5.05 -0.97
C GLY A 118 -5.66 -5.64 0.41
N VAL A 119 -5.94 -4.84 1.41
CA VAL A 119 -5.85 -5.19 2.83
C VAL A 119 -7.25 -5.14 3.44
N ILE A 120 -7.58 -6.13 4.24
CA ILE A 120 -8.79 -6.18 5.05
C ILE A 120 -8.35 -6.04 6.51
N VAL A 121 -8.94 -5.11 7.23
CA VAL A 121 -8.70 -4.92 8.66
C VAL A 121 -10.01 -4.92 9.41
N ASP A 122 -10.10 -5.79 10.41
CA ASP A 122 -11.17 -5.73 11.41
C ASP A 122 -10.64 -4.94 12.60
N CYS A 123 -11.43 -4.03 13.14
CA CYS A 123 -11.02 -3.15 14.23
C CYS A 123 -12.03 -3.13 15.37
N ASP A 124 -11.54 -2.88 16.58
CA ASP A 124 -12.38 -2.60 17.74
C ASP A 124 -12.95 -1.19 17.61
N ILE A 125 -14.29 -1.08 17.59
CA ILE A 125 -14.99 0.20 17.45
C ILE A 125 -14.72 1.17 18.62
N LYS A 126 -14.36 0.66 19.80
CA LYS A 126 -14.11 1.50 20.97
C LYS A 126 -12.72 2.13 20.94
N THR A 127 -11.73 1.35 20.52
CA THR A 127 -10.32 1.79 20.50
C THR A 127 -9.88 2.30 19.13
N GLY A 128 -10.53 1.84 18.06
CA GLY A 128 -10.10 2.08 16.68
C GLY A 128 -8.91 1.21 16.26
N LEU A 129 -8.38 0.36 17.14
CA LEU A 129 -7.22 -0.48 16.85
C LEU A 129 -7.61 -1.78 16.14
N ALA A 130 -6.67 -2.36 15.40
CA ALA A 130 -6.88 -3.57 14.65
C ALA A 130 -7.04 -4.79 15.56
N ILE A 131 -7.98 -5.67 15.21
CA ILE A 131 -8.22 -6.99 15.84
C ILE A 131 -7.72 -8.10 14.91
N ALA A 132 -7.90 -7.92 13.59
CA ALA A 132 -7.40 -8.83 12.58
C ALA A 132 -6.94 -8.05 11.35
N VAL A 133 -5.92 -8.56 10.69
CA VAL A 133 -5.41 -8.03 9.43
C VAL A 133 -5.18 -9.18 8.48
N SER A 134 -5.69 -9.07 7.27
CA SER A 134 -5.42 -10.00 6.18
C SER A 134 -5.23 -9.25 4.88
N TYR A 135 -4.49 -9.83 3.95
CA TYR A 135 -4.40 -9.31 2.58
C TYR A 135 -5.11 -10.26 1.62
N THR A 136 -5.56 -9.72 0.52
CA THR A 136 -6.21 -10.50 -0.54
C THR A 136 -5.69 -10.12 -1.91
N HIS A 137 -5.73 -11.09 -2.82
CA HIS A 137 -5.60 -10.86 -4.25
C HIS A 137 -6.64 -11.73 -4.96
N LEU A 138 -7.49 -11.09 -5.74
CA LEU A 138 -8.57 -11.72 -6.48
C LEU A 138 -8.39 -11.41 -7.96
N THR A 139 -8.22 -12.46 -8.79
CA THR A 139 -8.22 -12.29 -10.24
C THR A 139 -9.65 -12.00 -10.69
N LEU A 140 -9.83 -10.87 -11.36
CA LEU A 140 -11.11 -10.44 -11.89
C LEU A 140 -11.21 -10.85 -13.36
N PRO A 141 -12.34 -11.45 -13.81
CA PRO A 141 -12.52 -11.75 -15.22
C PRO A 141 -12.58 -10.47 -16.05
N THR A 142 -11.95 -10.48 -17.21
CA THR A 142 -11.89 -9.33 -18.14
C THR A 142 -13.24 -9.06 -18.83
N THR A 143 -14.15 -10.02 -18.82
CA THR A 143 -15.49 -9.93 -19.42
C THR A 143 -16.54 -9.79 -18.33
N ILE A 144 -17.18 -8.63 -18.24
CA ILE A 144 -18.50 -8.50 -17.62
C ILE A 144 -19.47 -8.93 -18.72
N GLU A 145 -20.06 -10.12 -18.62
CA GLU A 145 -21.25 -10.43 -19.39
C GLU A 145 -22.38 -9.52 -18.89
N VAL A 146 -22.83 -8.63 -19.76
CA VAL A 146 -23.96 -7.73 -19.54
C VAL A 146 -25.25 -8.46 -19.93
#